data_e48096812b6be4f8e8ce4c83eb4ee4b2
#
_entry.id   e48096812b6be4f8e8ce4c83eb4ee4b2
#
_cell.length_a   1.000
_cell.length_b   1.000
_cell.length_c   1.000
_cell.angle_alpha   90.00
_cell.angle_beta   90.00
_cell.angle_gamma   90.00
#
_symmetry.space_group_name_H-M   'P 1'
#
loop_
_entity.id
_entity.type
_entity.pdbx_description
1 polymer ?
#
loop_
_entity_poly.entity_id
_entity_poly.type
_entity_poly.pdbx_seq_one_letter_code
_entity_poly.pdbx_strand_id
1 'polypeptide(L)'
;MKEIRSDMRELNGLVMGKMKERGLQCSSHPPSDWATGTGANFSGDVSFFERGPNEPIPTTFGDVLETDDGTGFGILSGDDLMLRLSTELEVTHCIFLIGDSDGIMTSPPGEKDSKLIPHFGPDTIISGKHDSDIDVTGGIGLKIDRSLEIAKIVEEVWIIDGRKPDRVVDLLASGETIGTKILSG
;
A
#
# COMPACT_ATOMS: atom_id res chain seq x y z
N MET A 1 -10.15 -13.75 14.57
CA MET A 1 -10.93 -12.68 13.92
C MET A 1 -11.13 -11.45 14.81
N LYS A 2 -11.81 -11.56 15.97
CA LYS A 2 -12.09 -10.38 16.85
C LYS A 2 -10.82 -9.66 17.31
N GLU A 3 -9.78 -10.37 17.65
CA GLU A 3 -8.49 -9.81 18.13
C GLU A 3 -7.81 -9.01 17.03
N ILE A 4 -7.59 -9.60 15.86
CA ILE A 4 -6.96 -8.92 14.71
C ILE A 4 -7.72 -7.64 14.33
N ARG A 5 -9.06 -7.72 14.26
CA ARG A 5 -9.88 -6.53 13.97
C ARG A 5 -9.74 -5.45 15.05
N SER A 6 -9.64 -5.85 16.33
CA SER A 6 -9.40 -4.92 17.43
C SER A 6 -8.07 -4.20 17.28
N ASP A 7 -7.01 -4.95 16.99
CA ASP A 7 -5.65 -4.42 16.82
C ASP A 7 -5.57 -3.44 15.65
N MET A 8 -6.23 -3.78 14.52
CA MET A 8 -6.27 -2.90 13.35
C MET A 8 -7.05 -1.61 13.62
N ARG A 9 -8.15 -1.68 14.38
CA ARG A 9 -8.90 -0.49 14.80
C ARG A 9 -8.11 0.38 15.77
N GLU A 10 -7.36 -0.22 16.69
CA GLU A 10 -6.46 0.50 17.60
C GLU A 10 -5.36 1.22 16.80
N LEU A 11 -4.69 0.53 15.89
CA LEU A 11 -3.68 1.12 15.01
C LEU A 11 -4.25 2.30 14.20
N ASN A 12 -5.41 2.13 13.58
CA ASN A 12 -6.07 3.21 12.86
C ASN A 12 -6.40 4.40 13.78
N GLY A 13 -6.85 4.14 15.01
CA GLY A 13 -7.09 5.17 16.02
C GLY A 13 -5.84 5.98 16.37
N LEU A 14 -4.69 5.32 16.49
CA LEU A 14 -3.39 5.96 16.71
C LEU A 14 -2.98 6.84 15.52
N VAL A 15 -3.13 6.34 14.29
CA VAL A 15 -2.83 7.11 13.07
C VAL A 15 -3.72 8.35 12.97
N MET A 16 -5.03 8.19 13.12
CA MET A 16 -5.99 9.30 13.08
C MET A 16 -5.73 10.33 14.21
N GLY A 17 -5.35 9.86 15.39
CA GLY A 17 -4.95 10.72 16.50
C GLY A 17 -3.76 11.60 16.13
N LYS A 18 -2.74 11.02 15.49
CA LYS A 18 -1.56 11.78 15.02
C LYS A 18 -1.89 12.76 13.89
N MET A 19 -2.77 12.41 12.98
CA MET A 19 -3.24 13.32 11.94
C MET A 19 -4.00 14.51 12.55
N LYS A 20 -4.88 14.26 13.52
CA LYS A 20 -5.61 15.30 14.24
C LYS A 20 -4.69 16.24 15.02
N GLU A 21 -3.65 15.73 15.68
CA GLU A 21 -2.62 16.54 16.36
C GLU A 21 -1.92 17.51 15.37
N ARG A 22 -1.89 17.18 14.08
CA ARG A 22 -1.35 18.04 13.01
C ARG A 22 -2.40 18.91 12.33
N GLY A 23 -3.62 18.98 12.87
CA GLY A 23 -4.71 19.80 12.34
C GLY A 23 -5.45 19.20 11.14
N LEU A 24 -5.18 17.94 10.80
CA LEU A 24 -5.86 17.24 9.70
C LEU A 24 -7.18 16.64 10.19
N GLN A 25 -8.25 16.86 9.44
CA GLN A 25 -9.52 16.17 9.66
C GLN A 25 -9.53 14.86 8.87
N CYS A 26 -9.90 13.77 9.52
CA CYS A 26 -9.94 12.45 8.92
C CYS A 26 -11.27 11.75 9.23
N SER A 27 -11.74 10.91 8.29
CA SER A 27 -12.86 9.99 8.49
C SER A 27 -12.35 8.55 8.40
N SER A 28 -12.81 7.67 9.28
CA SER A 28 -12.43 6.26 9.28
C SER A 28 -13.50 5.42 8.63
N HIS A 29 -13.09 4.55 7.71
CA HIS A 29 -13.95 3.64 6.96
C HIS A 29 -13.43 2.20 7.10
N PRO A 30 -13.75 1.51 8.23
CA PRO A 30 -13.34 0.12 8.43
C PRO A 30 -13.93 -0.79 7.34
N PRO A 31 -13.15 -1.65 6.69
CA PRO A 31 -13.66 -2.52 5.62
C PRO A 31 -14.82 -3.42 6.04
N SER A 32 -14.86 -3.85 7.30
CA SER A 32 -15.97 -4.63 7.85
C SER A 32 -17.35 -3.95 7.77
N ASP A 33 -17.40 -2.64 7.56
CA ASP A 33 -18.63 -1.88 7.51
C ASP A 33 -19.18 -1.70 6.09
N TRP A 34 -18.35 -1.93 5.05
CA TRP A 34 -18.70 -1.63 3.66
C TRP A 34 -18.19 -2.64 2.62
N ALA A 35 -17.21 -3.48 2.96
CA ALA A 35 -16.59 -4.42 2.01
C ALA A 35 -17.03 -5.87 2.30
N THR A 36 -17.08 -6.68 1.25
CA THR A 36 -17.31 -8.13 1.28
C THR A 36 -16.31 -8.86 0.39
N GLY A 37 -15.89 -10.06 0.82
CA GLY A 37 -14.84 -10.81 0.13
C GLY A 37 -13.43 -10.30 0.44
N THR A 38 -12.43 -10.90 -0.16
CA THR A 38 -11.01 -10.63 0.08
C THR A 38 -10.20 -10.68 -1.22
N GLY A 39 -8.92 -10.27 -1.16
CA GLY A 39 -8.06 -10.17 -2.32
C GLY A 39 -8.45 -9.03 -3.27
N ALA A 40 -7.87 -9.01 -4.46
CA ALA A 40 -8.06 -7.92 -5.43
C ALA A 40 -9.51 -7.75 -5.92
N ASN A 41 -10.32 -8.80 -5.85
CA ASN A 41 -11.70 -8.82 -6.36
C ASN A 41 -12.77 -8.63 -5.27
N PHE A 42 -12.41 -8.12 -4.10
CA PHE A 42 -13.40 -7.81 -3.08
C PHE A 42 -14.46 -6.82 -3.60
N SER A 43 -15.66 -6.85 -3.04
CA SER A 43 -16.78 -5.98 -3.40
C SER A 43 -17.04 -4.95 -2.32
N GLY A 44 -17.54 -3.77 -2.70
CA GLY A 44 -17.93 -2.69 -1.80
C GLY A 44 -18.01 -1.37 -2.54
N ASP A 45 -18.75 -0.42 -1.99
CA ASP A 45 -18.81 0.94 -2.50
C ASP A 45 -17.59 1.73 -2.01
N VAL A 46 -16.81 2.29 -2.93
CA VAL A 46 -15.61 3.09 -2.63
C VAL A 46 -15.81 4.58 -2.92
N SER A 47 -17.01 5.00 -3.32
CA SER A 47 -17.30 6.39 -3.69
C SER A 47 -17.03 7.40 -2.56
N PHE A 48 -17.14 6.97 -1.30
CA PHE A 48 -16.84 7.82 -0.15
C PHE A 48 -15.34 8.11 0.06
N PHE A 49 -14.46 7.50 -0.74
CA PHE A 49 -13.05 7.90 -0.81
C PHE A 49 -12.80 9.06 -1.79
N GLU A 50 -13.73 9.34 -2.70
CA GLU A 50 -13.70 10.59 -3.46
C GLU A 50 -13.93 11.76 -2.50
N ARG A 51 -13.03 12.73 -2.52
CA ARG A 51 -13.14 13.87 -1.62
C ARG A 51 -12.81 15.17 -2.30
N GLY A 52 -13.51 16.23 -1.90
CA GLY A 52 -13.14 17.59 -2.22
C GLY A 52 -11.95 18.09 -1.36
N PRO A 53 -11.33 19.20 -1.73
CA PRO A 53 -10.11 19.71 -1.08
C PRO A 53 -10.30 20.10 0.39
N ASN A 54 -11.53 20.38 0.83
CA ASN A 54 -11.85 20.80 2.21
C ASN A 54 -12.58 19.72 3.02
N GLU A 55 -12.74 18.54 2.47
CA GLU A 55 -13.38 17.42 3.16
C GLU A 55 -12.38 16.62 3.99
N PRO A 56 -12.84 15.88 5.02
CA PRO A 56 -11.97 15.01 5.80
C PRO A 56 -11.23 14.01 4.92
N ILE A 57 -9.98 13.70 5.27
CA ILE A 57 -9.18 12.68 4.59
C ILE A 57 -9.76 11.31 4.92
N PRO A 58 -10.29 10.56 3.95
CA PRO A 58 -10.79 9.21 4.20
C PRO A 58 -9.62 8.26 4.49
N THR A 59 -9.77 7.47 5.53
CA THR A 59 -8.79 6.46 5.95
C THR A 59 -9.45 5.09 6.03
N THR A 60 -8.73 4.06 5.58
CA THR A 60 -9.09 2.66 5.72
C THR A 60 -7.84 1.85 6.08
N PHE A 61 -7.98 0.56 6.32
CA PHE A 61 -6.90 -0.33 6.75
C PHE A 61 -7.20 -1.77 6.36
N GLY A 62 -6.19 -2.64 6.33
CA GLY A 62 -6.42 -4.07 6.15
C GLY A 62 -7.28 -4.64 7.29
N ASP A 63 -8.29 -5.45 6.97
CA ASP A 63 -9.22 -6.01 7.96
C ASP A 63 -9.50 -7.49 7.68
N VAL A 64 -10.13 -8.14 8.64
CA VAL A 64 -10.61 -9.51 8.53
C VAL A 64 -12.09 -9.50 8.19
N LEU A 65 -12.44 -10.07 7.04
CA LEU A 65 -13.81 -10.15 6.56
C LEU A 65 -14.33 -11.58 6.54
N GLU A 66 -15.64 -11.73 6.66
CA GLU A 66 -16.29 -13.01 6.43
C GLU A 66 -16.22 -13.38 4.95
N THR A 67 -16.03 -14.66 4.65
CA THR A 67 -15.97 -15.17 3.28
C THR A 67 -17.00 -16.29 3.08
N ASP A 68 -17.56 -16.34 1.88
CA ASP A 68 -18.56 -17.33 1.49
C ASP A 68 -17.95 -18.62 0.91
N ASP A 69 -16.59 -18.71 0.87
CA ASP A 69 -15.84 -19.81 0.27
C ASP A 69 -15.66 -21.04 1.19
N GLY A 70 -16.30 -21.03 2.35
CA GLY A 70 -16.23 -22.13 3.34
C GLY A 70 -15.03 -22.01 4.30
N THR A 71 -14.13 -21.04 4.13
CA THR A 71 -13.03 -20.76 5.08
C THR A 71 -13.50 -19.98 6.30
N GLY A 72 -14.66 -19.34 6.21
CA GLY A 72 -15.31 -18.57 7.27
C GLY A 72 -14.80 -17.14 7.42
N PHE A 73 -13.55 -16.88 7.16
CA PHE A 73 -12.98 -15.52 7.11
C PHE A 73 -11.68 -15.47 6.32
N GLY A 74 -11.37 -14.29 5.80
CA GLY A 74 -10.13 -14.00 5.09
C GLY A 74 -9.62 -12.61 5.41
N ILE A 75 -8.44 -12.28 4.93
CA ILE A 75 -7.80 -10.98 5.10
C ILE A 75 -8.00 -10.16 3.84
N LEU A 76 -8.59 -8.98 3.96
CA LEU A 76 -8.53 -7.94 2.96
C LEU A 76 -7.32 -7.07 3.26
N SER A 77 -6.30 -7.15 2.43
CA SER A 77 -5.04 -6.44 2.66
C SER A 77 -5.14 -4.96 2.30
N GLY A 78 -4.28 -4.13 2.92
CA GLY A 78 -4.13 -2.73 2.51
C GLY A 78 -3.66 -2.58 1.06
N ASP A 79 -2.89 -3.54 0.56
CA ASP A 79 -2.39 -3.53 -0.83
C ASP A 79 -3.52 -3.81 -1.85
N ASP A 80 -4.48 -4.68 -1.50
CA ASP A 80 -5.69 -4.91 -2.32
C ASP A 80 -6.61 -3.67 -2.31
N LEU A 81 -6.73 -3.00 -1.15
CA LEU A 81 -7.45 -1.73 -1.04
C LEU A 81 -6.80 -0.65 -1.93
N MET A 82 -5.48 -0.52 -1.90
CA MET A 82 -4.75 0.43 -2.76
C MET A 82 -5.02 0.17 -4.24
N LEU A 83 -4.96 -1.09 -4.69
CA LEU A 83 -5.27 -1.44 -6.07
C LEU A 83 -6.69 -1.04 -6.45
N ARG A 84 -7.69 -1.40 -5.65
CA ARG A 84 -9.09 -1.10 -5.93
C ARG A 84 -9.35 0.41 -5.97
N LEU A 85 -8.84 1.17 -5.01
CA LEU A 85 -8.98 2.62 -4.97
C LEU A 85 -8.29 3.28 -6.18
N SER A 86 -7.09 2.81 -6.55
CA SER A 86 -6.38 3.32 -7.72
C SER A 86 -7.09 3.02 -9.05
N THR A 87 -7.91 1.97 -9.10
CA THR A 87 -8.67 1.58 -10.29
C THR A 87 -9.95 2.41 -10.46
N GLU A 88 -10.60 2.79 -9.38
CA GLU A 88 -11.93 3.42 -9.41
C GLU A 88 -11.90 4.93 -9.20
N LEU A 89 -10.81 5.46 -8.64
CA LEU A 89 -10.66 6.89 -8.36
C LEU A 89 -9.65 7.53 -9.33
N GLU A 90 -9.75 8.84 -9.52
CA GLU A 90 -8.74 9.63 -10.22
C GLU A 90 -7.49 9.81 -9.33
N VAL A 91 -6.51 8.92 -9.49
CA VAL A 91 -5.29 8.90 -8.69
C VAL A 91 -4.09 9.32 -9.54
N THR A 92 -3.36 10.34 -9.10
CA THR A 92 -2.11 10.78 -9.74
C THR A 92 -0.88 10.09 -9.15
N HIS A 93 -0.88 9.82 -7.86
CA HIS A 93 0.23 9.19 -7.13
C HIS A 93 -0.29 8.05 -6.25
N CYS A 94 0.39 6.91 -6.31
CA CYS A 94 0.19 5.81 -5.38
C CYS A 94 1.51 5.54 -4.65
N ILE A 95 1.56 5.82 -3.34
CA ILE A 95 2.79 5.77 -2.56
C ILE A 95 2.67 4.72 -1.46
N PHE A 96 3.47 3.66 -1.59
CA PHE A 96 3.62 2.64 -0.55
C PHE A 96 4.74 3.03 0.41
N LEU A 97 4.41 3.19 1.68
CA LEU A 97 5.40 3.46 2.73
C LEU A 97 5.77 2.16 3.43
N ILE A 98 7.06 1.82 3.41
CA ILE A 98 7.61 0.64 4.07
C ILE A 98 8.53 1.04 5.23
N GLY A 99 8.83 0.12 6.13
CA GLY A 99 9.48 0.45 7.40
C GLY A 99 10.90 -0.06 7.58
N ASP A 100 11.47 -0.81 6.63
CA ASP A 100 12.71 -1.57 6.83
C ASP A 100 13.81 -1.28 5.80
N SER A 101 13.46 -0.72 4.65
CA SER A 101 14.41 -0.39 3.59
C SER A 101 14.06 0.91 2.85
N ASP A 102 14.97 1.38 2.01
CA ASP A 102 14.79 2.59 1.22
C ASP A 102 13.75 2.43 0.07
N GLY A 103 13.41 1.19 -0.27
CA GLY A 103 12.54 0.76 -1.35
C GLY A 103 12.77 -0.73 -1.63
N ILE A 104 12.54 -1.19 -2.86
CA ILE A 104 12.87 -2.57 -3.27
C ILE A 104 14.39 -2.71 -3.33
N MET A 105 14.90 -3.75 -2.68
CA MET A 105 16.33 -4.01 -2.57
C MET A 105 16.73 -5.22 -3.42
N THR A 106 18.00 -5.28 -3.83
CA THR A 106 18.55 -6.42 -4.60
C THR A 106 18.66 -7.72 -3.80
N SER A 107 18.67 -7.62 -2.47
CA SER A 107 18.71 -8.71 -1.49
C SER A 107 18.11 -8.23 -0.17
N PRO A 108 17.81 -9.12 0.81
CA PRO A 108 17.22 -8.74 2.08
C PRO A 108 17.91 -7.55 2.75
N PRO A 109 17.13 -6.63 3.37
CA PRO A 109 17.71 -5.49 4.09
C PRO A 109 18.68 -5.95 5.17
N GLY A 110 19.86 -5.33 5.20
CA GLY A 110 20.94 -5.67 6.17
C GLY A 110 21.98 -6.65 5.64
N GLU A 111 21.81 -7.26 4.50
CA GLU A 111 22.89 -7.98 3.80
C GLU A 111 23.94 -7.00 3.25
N LYS A 112 25.23 -7.43 3.30
CA LYS A 112 26.36 -6.56 3.05
C LYS A 112 26.38 -5.85 1.69
N ASP A 113 25.79 -6.49 0.65
CA ASP A 113 25.80 -5.99 -0.73
C ASP A 113 24.39 -5.62 -1.21
N SER A 114 23.42 -5.50 -0.31
CA SER A 114 22.06 -5.08 -0.63
C SER A 114 22.05 -3.63 -1.14
N LYS A 115 21.46 -3.42 -2.33
CA LYS A 115 21.35 -2.11 -2.98
C LYS A 115 19.92 -1.79 -3.33
N LEU A 116 19.55 -0.51 -3.25
CA LEU A 116 18.27 -0.02 -3.72
C LEU A 116 18.13 -0.24 -5.23
N ILE A 117 16.97 -0.72 -5.66
CA ILE A 117 16.54 -0.77 -7.05
C ILE A 117 15.72 0.49 -7.31
N PRO A 118 16.25 1.52 -7.99
CA PRO A 118 15.54 2.80 -8.14
C PRO A 118 14.33 2.72 -9.08
N HIS A 119 14.35 1.79 -10.05
CA HIS A 119 13.24 1.55 -10.98
C HIS A 119 12.94 0.05 -11.04
N PHE A 120 11.69 -0.32 -10.84
CA PHE A 120 11.24 -1.70 -10.87
C PHE A 120 10.05 -1.84 -11.83
N GLY A 121 10.14 -2.78 -12.76
CA GLY A 121 9.10 -3.08 -13.73
C GLY A 121 9.00 -4.59 -13.99
N PRO A 122 8.04 -5.02 -14.84
CA PRO A 122 7.82 -6.43 -15.13
C PRO A 122 9.06 -7.18 -15.64
N ASP A 123 9.96 -6.47 -16.34
CA ASP A 123 11.19 -7.04 -16.91
C ASP A 123 12.41 -6.89 -16.00
N THR A 124 12.22 -6.40 -14.76
CA THR A 124 13.34 -6.20 -13.83
C THR A 124 13.83 -7.54 -13.30
N ILE A 125 15.03 -7.95 -13.69
CA ILE A 125 15.69 -9.17 -13.20
C ILE A 125 16.39 -8.85 -11.89
N ILE A 126 15.91 -9.40 -10.78
CA ILE A 126 16.66 -9.42 -9.54
C ILE A 126 17.67 -10.56 -9.62
N SER A 127 18.96 -10.22 -9.60
CA SER A 127 20.06 -11.17 -9.76
C SER A 127 19.96 -12.30 -8.72
N GLY A 128 19.65 -13.52 -9.15
CA GLY A 128 19.84 -14.74 -8.36
C GLY A 128 18.66 -15.70 -8.24
N LYS A 129 17.45 -15.37 -8.67
CA LYS A 129 16.34 -16.34 -8.70
C LYS A 129 15.43 -16.10 -9.90
N HIS A 130 15.37 -17.10 -10.76
CA HIS A 130 14.29 -17.32 -11.72
C HIS A 130 13.12 -17.97 -10.99
N ASP A 131 11.91 -17.49 -11.29
CA ASP A 131 10.60 -18.06 -10.99
C ASP A 131 10.12 -18.12 -9.54
N SER A 132 8.97 -17.53 -9.33
CA SER A 132 7.91 -17.76 -8.32
C SER A 132 8.21 -17.64 -6.82
N ASP A 133 9.45 -17.52 -6.39
CA ASP A 133 9.77 -17.37 -4.96
C ASP A 133 10.49 -16.03 -4.72
N ILE A 134 9.78 -14.91 -4.96
CA ILE A 134 10.24 -13.59 -4.50
C ILE A 134 9.94 -13.47 -3.00
N ASP A 135 10.58 -14.31 -2.20
CA ASP A 135 10.73 -14.06 -0.77
C ASP A 135 12.07 -13.35 -0.51
N VAL A 136 12.42 -12.40 -1.39
CA VAL A 136 13.65 -11.60 -1.29
C VAL A 136 13.55 -10.56 -0.18
N THR A 137 12.33 -10.33 0.37
CA THR A 137 12.08 -9.18 1.24
C THR A 137 11.00 -9.42 2.30
N GLY A 138 10.85 -10.63 2.85
CA GLY A 138 10.03 -10.81 4.04
C GLY A 138 8.60 -10.26 3.97
N GLY A 139 7.80 -10.66 2.96
CA GLY A 139 6.38 -10.29 2.89
C GLY A 139 6.03 -9.08 2.00
N ILE A 140 6.97 -8.49 1.26
CA ILE A 140 6.70 -7.40 0.30
C ILE A 140 6.13 -7.90 -1.05
N GLY A 141 6.10 -9.21 -1.30
CA GLY A 141 5.68 -9.80 -2.57
C GLY A 141 4.33 -9.28 -3.06
N LEU A 142 3.28 -9.40 -2.22
CA LEU A 142 1.94 -8.89 -2.56
C LEU A 142 1.96 -7.40 -2.90
N LYS A 143 2.73 -6.61 -2.16
CA LYS A 143 2.87 -5.17 -2.39
C LYS A 143 3.49 -4.88 -3.76
N ILE A 144 4.52 -5.63 -4.16
CA ILE A 144 5.15 -5.52 -5.49
C ILE A 144 4.14 -5.89 -6.57
N ASP A 145 3.44 -7.01 -6.44
CA ASP A 145 2.43 -7.43 -7.41
C ASP A 145 1.34 -6.37 -7.59
N ARG A 146 0.78 -5.86 -6.50
CA ARG A 146 -0.24 -4.82 -6.55
C ARG A 146 0.30 -3.49 -7.10
N SER A 147 1.52 -3.12 -6.75
CA SER A 147 2.14 -1.91 -7.29
C SER A 147 2.38 -1.97 -8.80
N LEU A 148 2.75 -3.14 -9.34
CA LEU A 148 2.85 -3.37 -10.80
C LEU A 148 1.49 -3.29 -11.49
N GLU A 149 0.43 -3.82 -10.89
CA GLU A 149 -0.92 -3.69 -11.42
C GLU A 149 -1.38 -2.21 -11.42
N ILE A 150 -1.12 -1.49 -10.33
CA ILE A 150 -1.44 -0.06 -10.20
C ILE A 150 -0.65 0.78 -11.22
N ALA A 151 0.61 0.46 -11.48
CA ALA A 151 1.44 1.21 -12.42
C ALA A 151 0.92 1.17 -13.88
N LYS A 152 0.01 0.25 -14.21
CA LYS A 152 -0.66 0.22 -15.53
C LYS A 152 -1.72 1.33 -15.69
N ILE A 153 -2.16 1.94 -14.59
CA ILE A 153 -3.26 2.92 -14.56
C ILE A 153 -2.90 4.23 -13.85
N VAL A 154 -1.88 4.22 -13.00
CA VAL A 154 -1.38 5.39 -12.26
C VAL A 154 0.05 5.68 -12.71
N GLU A 155 0.34 6.92 -13.07
CA GLU A 155 1.63 7.33 -13.61
C GLU A 155 2.76 7.31 -12.56
N GLU A 156 2.46 7.77 -11.35
CA GLU A 156 3.42 7.90 -10.26
C GLU A 156 3.15 6.86 -9.16
N VAL A 157 3.80 5.69 -9.28
CA VAL A 157 3.73 4.61 -8.28
C VAL A 157 5.09 4.42 -7.64
N TRP A 158 5.14 4.53 -6.30
CA TRP A 158 6.39 4.54 -5.56
C TRP A 158 6.37 3.66 -4.32
N ILE A 159 7.50 3.05 -4.00
CA ILE A 159 7.77 2.38 -2.72
C ILE A 159 8.89 3.15 -2.02
N ILE A 160 8.60 3.71 -0.84
CA ILE A 160 9.46 4.67 -0.13
C ILE A 160 9.59 4.28 1.34
N ASP A 161 10.73 4.56 1.98
CA ASP A 161 10.93 4.41 3.43
C ASP A 161 10.06 5.42 4.20
N GLY A 162 8.98 4.93 4.81
CA GLY A 162 8.05 5.75 5.59
C GLY A 162 8.65 6.34 6.89
N ARG A 163 9.82 5.90 7.32
CA ARG A 163 10.57 6.49 8.45
C ARG A 163 11.26 7.81 8.06
N LYS A 164 11.28 8.13 6.77
CA LYS A 164 11.89 9.32 6.18
C LYS A 164 10.83 10.15 5.43
N PRO A 165 9.93 10.83 6.16
CA PRO A 165 8.78 11.52 5.57
C PRO A 165 9.16 12.62 4.58
N ASP A 166 10.34 13.22 4.72
CA ASP A 166 10.86 14.24 3.79
C ASP A 166 10.93 13.71 2.35
N ARG A 167 11.13 12.41 2.16
CA ARG A 167 11.16 11.79 0.83
C ARG A 167 9.82 11.90 0.08
N VAL A 168 8.70 11.83 0.79
CA VAL A 168 7.38 12.05 0.18
C VAL A 168 7.21 13.52 -0.21
N VAL A 169 7.71 14.43 0.64
CA VAL A 169 7.70 15.87 0.33
C VAL A 169 8.55 16.16 -0.90
N ASP A 170 9.76 15.60 -0.99
CA ASP A 170 10.66 15.76 -2.14
C ASP A 170 10.00 15.23 -3.41
N LEU A 171 9.40 14.03 -3.37
CA LEU A 171 8.67 13.45 -4.50
C LEU A 171 7.59 14.40 -5.02
N LEU A 172 6.71 14.87 -4.13
CA LEU A 172 5.58 15.72 -4.51
C LEU A 172 6.01 17.12 -4.97
N ALA A 173 7.18 17.60 -4.53
CA ALA A 173 7.71 18.93 -4.90
C ALA A 173 8.52 18.91 -6.19
N SER A 174 9.28 17.87 -6.45
CA SER A 174 10.25 17.80 -7.56
C SER A 174 10.02 16.67 -8.56
N GLY A 175 9.18 15.70 -8.23
CA GLY A 175 9.00 14.47 -9.01
C GLY A 175 10.09 13.41 -8.77
N GLU A 176 11.04 13.67 -7.85
CA GLU A 176 12.19 12.81 -7.59
C GLU A 176 12.39 12.58 -6.10
N THR A 177 12.79 11.37 -5.71
CA THR A 177 13.12 11.03 -4.33
C THR A 177 13.99 9.78 -4.25
N ILE A 178 14.46 9.45 -3.04
CA ILE A 178 15.09 8.15 -2.75
C ILE A 178 13.99 7.13 -2.45
N GLY A 179 13.81 6.19 -3.36
CA GLY A 179 12.81 5.13 -3.30
C GLY A 179 12.87 4.26 -4.55
N THR A 180 11.88 3.42 -4.73
CA THR A 180 11.71 2.65 -5.97
C THR A 180 10.49 3.17 -6.71
N LYS A 181 10.69 3.69 -7.92
CA LYS A 181 9.61 3.97 -8.87
C LYS A 181 9.19 2.67 -9.56
N ILE A 182 7.89 2.41 -9.59
CA ILE A 182 7.33 1.23 -10.26
C ILE A 182 6.95 1.63 -11.69
N LEU A 183 7.36 0.83 -12.65
CA LEU A 183 7.14 1.07 -14.09
C LEU A 183 6.07 0.11 -14.61
N SER A 184 5.26 0.59 -15.54
CA SER A 184 4.18 -0.21 -16.15
C SER A 184 4.65 -1.24 -17.18
N GLY A 185 5.90 -1.15 -17.65
CA GLY A 185 6.44 -1.95 -18.75
C GLY A 185 6.24 -1.27 -20.08
#